data_0969f8024469c70931ff1eeed1544bfa
#
_entry.id   0969f8024469c70931ff1eeed1544bfa
#
_cell.length_a   1.000
_cell.length_b   1.000
_cell.length_c   1.000
_cell.angle_alpha   90.00
_cell.angle_beta   90.00
_cell.angle_gamma   90.00
#
_symmetry.space_group_name_H-M   'P 1'
#
loop_
_entity.id
_entity.type
_entity.pdbx_description
1 polymer ?
#
loop_
_entity_poly.entity_id
_entity_poly.type
_entity_poly.pdbx_seq_one_letter_code
_entity_poly.pdbx_strand_id
1 'polypeptide(L)'
;MDLISTQELKEKLDRGPDDFKLVMVMGEWEYQAKHIPGSLRINTLEEGLEALGPDEDIVIYDSGPACVASRRAYRVLKNHGYERVRCYAGGLEEWESAGHALEGTGIRRV
;
A
#
# COMPACT_ATOMS: atom_id res chain seq x y z
N MET A 1 0.58 -5.08 15.54
CA MET A 1 0.30 -4.63 14.17
C MET A 1 0.53 -5.77 13.21
N ASP A 2 -0.41 -6.04 12.35
CA ASP A 2 -0.28 -7.09 11.35
C ASP A 2 0.57 -6.60 10.18
N LEU A 3 1.66 -7.30 9.93
CA LEU A 3 2.63 -6.94 8.88
C LEU A 3 2.61 -7.96 7.75
N ILE A 4 3.03 -7.52 6.58
CA ILE A 4 3.28 -8.39 5.43
C ILE A 4 4.68 -8.11 4.90
N SER A 5 5.40 -9.17 4.50
CA SER A 5 6.73 -9.05 3.94
C SER A 5 6.71 -8.72 2.45
N THR A 6 7.83 -8.30 1.91
CA THR A 6 7.99 -8.06 0.47
C THR A 6 7.67 -9.31 -0.34
N GLN A 7 8.16 -10.46 0.09
CA GLN A 7 7.92 -11.73 -0.58
C GLN A 7 6.45 -12.12 -0.57
N GLU A 8 5.81 -12.01 0.59
CA GLU A 8 4.39 -12.32 0.72
C GLU A 8 3.52 -11.41 -0.17
N LEU A 9 3.85 -10.12 -0.20
CA LEU A 9 3.12 -9.17 -1.03
C LEU A 9 3.31 -9.49 -2.52
N LYS A 10 4.53 -9.79 -2.93
CA LYS A 10 4.82 -10.16 -4.33
C LYS A 10 4.04 -11.41 -4.75
N GLU A 11 4.03 -12.44 -3.91
CA GLU A 11 3.27 -13.66 -4.17
C GLU A 11 1.78 -13.39 -4.25
N LYS A 12 1.28 -12.53 -3.39
CA LYS A 12 -0.14 -12.15 -3.36
C LYS A 12 -0.56 -11.43 -4.63
N LEU A 13 0.28 -10.52 -5.13
CA LEU A 13 0.04 -9.82 -6.40
C LEU A 13 0.10 -10.78 -7.59
N ASP A 14 1.03 -11.72 -7.58
CA ASP A 14 1.19 -12.69 -8.67
C ASP A 14 0.04 -13.67 -8.75
N ARG A 15 -0.55 -14.04 -7.60
CA ARG A 15 -1.67 -14.99 -7.54
C ARG A 15 -3.01 -14.38 -7.90
N GLY A 16 -3.27 -13.16 -7.45
CA GLY A 16 -4.57 -12.54 -7.65
C GLY A 16 -4.58 -11.08 -7.26
N PRO A 17 -4.18 -10.18 -8.18
CA PRO A 17 -4.13 -8.76 -7.86
C PRO A 17 -5.50 -8.17 -7.56
N ASP A 18 -6.58 -8.84 -7.97
CA ASP A 18 -7.94 -8.37 -7.72
C ASP A 18 -8.57 -8.94 -6.44
N ASP A 19 -7.87 -9.85 -5.76
CA ASP A 19 -8.39 -10.51 -4.55
C ASP A 19 -8.23 -9.65 -3.29
N PHE A 20 -7.52 -8.55 -3.39
CA PHE A 20 -7.28 -7.67 -2.27
C PHE A 20 -7.06 -6.23 -2.75
N LYS A 21 -7.06 -5.30 -1.81
CA LYS A 21 -6.76 -3.90 -2.10
C LYS A 21 -5.36 -3.56 -1.60
N LEU A 22 -4.52 -3.07 -2.51
CA LEU A 22 -3.20 -2.53 -2.16
C LEU A 22 -3.30 -1.01 -2.20
N VAL A 23 -3.00 -0.37 -1.09
CA VAL A 23 -3.24 1.06 -0.91
C VAL A 23 -1.98 1.79 -0.54
N MET A 24 -1.62 2.80 -1.33
CA MET A 24 -0.56 3.73 -1.00
C MET A 24 -1.12 4.90 -0.22
N VAL A 25 -0.65 5.08 1.00
CA VAL A 25 -1.09 6.15 1.89
C VAL A 25 -0.12 7.31 1.78
N MET A 26 -0.25 8.07 0.70
CA MET A 26 0.59 9.21 0.38
C MET A 26 -0.23 10.22 -0.42
N GLY A 27 0.33 11.40 -0.63
CA GLY A 27 -0.28 12.40 -1.48
C GLY A 27 -0.24 12.00 -2.95
N GLU A 28 -1.01 12.71 -3.75
CA GLU A 28 -1.12 12.42 -5.18
C GLU A 28 0.23 12.55 -5.91
N TRP A 29 1.03 13.53 -5.53
CA TRP A 29 2.35 13.76 -6.12
C TRP A 29 3.27 12.55 -5.99
N GLU A 30 3.34 12.01 -4.78
CA GLU A 30 4.16 10.85 -4.47
C GLU A 30 3.66 9.62 -5.21
N TYR A 31 2.35 9.42 -5.24
CA TYR A 31 1.74 8.30 -5.94
C TYR A 31 2.02 8.35 -7.44
N GLN A 32 1.83 9.52 -8.06
CA GLN A 32 2.08 9.67 -9.48
C GLN A 32 3.54 9.52 -9.85
N ALA A 33 4.43 9.96 -8.95
CA ALA A 33 5.86 9.82 -9.19
C ALA A 33 6.30 8.35 -9.19
N LYS A 34 5.78 7.57 -8.24
CA LYS A 34 6.21 6.17 -8.07
C LYS A 34 5.21 5.42 -7.18
N HIS A 35 4.71 4.29 -7.66
CA HIS A 35 3.84 3.42 -6.86
C HIS A 35 3.96 1.97 -7.33
N ILE A 36 3.54 1.04 -6.48
CA ILE A 36 3.49 -0.38 -6.83
C ILE A 36 2.33 -0.59 -7.82
N PRO A 37 2.54 -1.31 -8.94
CA PRO A 37 1.47 -1.56 -9.91
C PRO A 37 0.24 -2.17 -9.26
N GLY A 38 -0.93 -1.64 -9.62
CA GLY A 38 -2.20 -2.10 -9.07
C GLY A 38 -2.61 -1.46 -7.76
N SER A 39 -1.78 -0.61 -7.18
CA SER A 39 -2.13 0.06 -5.92
C SER A 39 -3.06 1.25 -6.16
N LEU A 40 -3.88 1.53 -5.15
CA LEU A 40 -4.75 2.70 -5.10
C LEU A 40 -4.09 3.78 -4.23
N ARG A 41 -4.38 5.03 -4.54
CA ARG A 41 -3.96 6.13 -3.67
C ARG A 41 -5.10 6.50 -2.73
N ILE A 42 -4.80 6.55 -1.44
CA ILE A 42 -5.71 7.06 -0.43
C ILE A 42 -4.92 7.97 0.50
N ASN A 43 -5.39 9.20 0.68
CA ASN A 43 -4.70 10.20 1.49
C ASN A 43 -5.53 10.65 2.70
N THR A 44 -6.84 10.48 2.66
CA THR A 44 -7.73 10.86 3.76
C THR A 44 -8.58 9.70 4.22
N LEU A 45 -9.06 9.77 5.46
CA LEU A 45 -9.98 8.77 5.99
C LEU A 45 -11.25 8.68 5.15
N GLU A 46 -11.78 9.81 4.71
CA GLU A 46 -12.99 9.85 3.90
C GLU A 46 -12.83 9.07 2.60
N GLU A 47 -11.70 9.29 1.90
CA GLU A 47 -11.38 8.52 0.70
C GLU A 47 -11.30 7.02 1.00
N GLY A 48 -10.68 6.65 2.11
CA GLY A 48 -10.56 5.26 2.52
C GLY A 48 -11.90 4.61 2.79
N LEU A 49 -12.78 5.29 3.52
CA LEU A 49 -14.11 4.77 3.84
C LEU A 49 -14.98 4.59 2.59
N GLU A 50 -14.82 5.45 1.59
CA GLU A 50 -15.53 5.33 0.32
C GLU A 50 -15.00 4.21 -0.57
N ALA A 51 -13.68 4.05 -0.60
CA ALA A 51 -13.02 3.11 -1.51
C ALA A 51 -12.90 1.68 -0.99
N LEU A 52 -12.92 1.50 0.34
CA LEU A 52 -12.63 0.22 0.98
C LEU A 52 -13.80 -0.28 1.80
N GLY A 53 -14.17 -1.55 1.58
CA GLY A 53 -15.15 -2.22 2.42
C GLY A 53 -14.49 -2.79 3.68
N PRO A 54 -15.18 -2.79 4.83
CA PRO A 54 -14.58 -3.24 6.09
C PRO A 54 -14.22 -4.73 6.13
N ASP A 55 -14.78 -5.53 5.24
CA ASP A 55 -14.49 -6.96 5.13
C ASP A 55 -13.43 -7.29 4.10
N GLU A 56 -12.93 -6.31 3.37
CA GLU A 56 -11.92 -6.54 2.35
C GLU A 56 -10.54 -6.84 2.94
N ASP A 57 -9.77 -7.65 2.22
CA ASP A 57 -8.37 -7.87 2.51
C ASP A 57 -7.59 -6.65 2.00
N ILE A 58 -6.90 -5.95 2.90
CA ILE A 58 -6.27 -4.66 2.59
C ILE A 58 -4.81 -4.69 3.03
N VAL A 59 -3.93 -4.24 2.13
CA VAL A 59 -2.52 -4.01 2.46
C VAL A 59 -2.24 -2.53 2.23
N ILE A 60 -1.71 -1.86 3.23
CA ILE A 60 -1.36 -0.45 3.14
C ILE A 60 0.16 -0.27 3.20
N TYR A 61 0.66 0.71 2.46
CA TYR A 61 2.09 1.02 2.43
C TYR A 61 2.31 2.50 2.18
N ASP A 62 3.55 2.93 2.39
CA ASP A 62 4.01 4.29 2.11
C ASP A 62 5.42 4.24 1.49
N SER A 63 6.23 5.29 1.66
CA SER A 63 7.53 5.38 1.01
C SER A 63 8.56 4.39 1.55
N GLY A 64 8.49 4.03 2.83
CA GLY A 64 9.47 3.13 3.43
C GLY A 64 9.41 3.06 4.95
N PRO A 65 10.40 2.36 5.56
CA PRO A 65 10.38 2.09 7.00
C PRO A 65 10.43 3.35 7.88
N ALA A 66 10.99 4.44 7.39
CA ALA A 66 11.07 5.69 8.14
C ALA A 66 9.76 6.49 8.13
N CYS A 67 8.84 6.16 7.23
CA CYS A 67 7.57 6.86 7.12
C CYS A 67 6.54 6.25 8.07
N VAL A 68 5.70 7.09 8.67
CA VAL A 68 4.70 6.65 9.64
C VAL A 68 3.26 6.71 9.12
N ALA A 69 3.07 7.15 7.88
CA ALA A 69 1.74 7.34 7.31
C ALA A 69 0.92 6.05 7.26
N SER A 70 1.54 4.95 6.81
CA SER A 70 0.85 3.66 6.74
C SER A 70 0.49 3.12 8.12
N ARG A 71 1.34 3.34 9.11
CA ARG A 71 1.07 2.91 10.49
C ARG A 71 -0.10 3.66 11.09
N ARG A 72 -0.20 4.96 10.81
CA ARG A 72 -1.36 5.77 11.23
C ARG A 72 -2.63 5.28 10.56
N ALA A 73 -2.58 5.07 9.27
CA ALA A 73 -3.72 4.57 8.50
C ALA A 73 -4.17 3.21 9.01
N TYR A 74 -3.24 2.32 9.32
CA TYR A 74 -3.53 1.03 9.92
C TYR A 74 -4.37 1.18 11.19
N ARG A 75 -3.94 2.03 12.11
CA ARG A 75 -4.65 2.25 13.37
C ARG A 75 -6.04 2.84 13.16
N VAL A 76 -6.14 3.82 12.25
CA VAL A 76 -7.41 4.47 11.95
C VAL A 76 -8.39 3.47 11.35
N LEU A 77 -7.96 2.66 10.40
CA LEU A 77 -8.83 1.64 9.80
C LEU A 77 -9.25 0.58 10.82
N LYS A 78 -8.34 0.12 11.66
CA LYS A 78 -8.68 -0.83 12.72
C LYS A 78 -9.74 -0.26 13.66
N ASN A 79 -9.64 1.02 14.01
CA ASN A 79 -10.60 1.69 14.88
C ASN A 79 -11.97 1.85 14.21
N HIS A 80 -12.03 1.75 12.88
CA HIS A 80 -13.28 1.85 12.11
C HIS A 80 -13.83 0.49 11.69
N GLY A 81 -13.36 -0.59 12.31
CA GLY A 81 -13.91 -1.92 12.08
C GLY A 81 -13.29 -2.69 10.92
N TYR A 82 -12.20 -2.22 10.35
CA TYR A 82 -11.47 -2.92 9.30
C TYR A 82 -10.55 -3.96 9.93
N GLU A 83 -10.94 -5.22 9.89
CA GLU A 83 -10.22 -6.28 10.61
C GLU A 83 -9.10 -6.92 9.80
N ARG A 84 -9.17 -6.86 8.47
CA ARG A 84 -8.24 -7.56 7.58
C ARG A 84 -7.22 -6.62 6.95
N VAL A 85 -6.72 -5.68 7.72
CA VAL A 85 -5.70 -4.71 7.28
C VAL A 85 -4.33 -5.17 7.73
N ARG A 86 -3.37 -5.16 6.81
CA ARG A 86 -1.96 -5.39 7.09
C ARG A 86 -1.13 -4.24 6.58
N CYS A 87 0.01 -3.99 7.22
CA CYS A 87 0.92 -2.93 6.84
C CYS A 87 2.16 -3.52 6.16
N TYR A 88 2.48 -3.03 4.96
CA TYR A 88 3.73 -3.34 4.30
C TYR A 88 4.74 -2.27 4.71
N ALA A 89 5.45 -2.53 5.80
CA ALA A 89 6.35 -1.55 6.43
C ALA A 89 7.57 -1.21 5.57
N GLY A 90 8.00 -2.12 4.71
CA GLY A 90 9.13 -1.88 3.81
C GLY A 90 8.86 -0.79 2.77
N GLY A 91 7.61 -0.66 2.36
CA GLY A 91 7.17 0.38 1.44
C GLY A 91 7.85 0.36 0.08
N LEU A 92 7.79 1.49 -0.61
CA LEU A 92 8.42 1.64 -1.92
C LEU A 92 9.92 1.37 -1.89
N GLU A 93 10.59 1.80 -0.84
CA GLU A 93 12.04 1.65 -0.71
C GLU A 93 12.46 0.19 -0.78
N GLU A 94 11.83 -0.66 0.01
CA GLU A 94 12.17 -2.09 0.03
C GLU A 94 11.71 -2.79 -1.24
N TRP A 95 10.55 -2.44 -1.76
CA TRP A 95 10.03 -2.98 -3.02
C TRP A 95 10.99 -2.72 -4.17
N GLU A 96 11.46 -1.49 -4.30
CA GLU A 96 12.41 -1.09 -5.33
C GLU A 96 13.77 -1.78 -5.14
N SER A 97 14.26 -1.86 -3.90
CA SER A 97 15.51 -2.53 -3.58
C SER A 97 15.48 -4.02 -3.91
N ALA A 98 14.32 -4.64 -3.83
CA ALA A 98 14.14 -6.04 -4.20
C ALA A 98 14.06 -6.26 -5.71
N GLY A 99 14.09 -5.20 -6.51
CA GLY A 99 14.07 -5.28 -7.97
C GLY A 99 12.69 -5.48 -8.57
N HIS A 100 11.63 -5.27 -7.82
CA HIS A 100 10.26 -5.41 -8.33
C HIS A 100 9.80 -4.18 -9.11
N ALA A 101 8.87 -4.39 -10.03
CA ALA A 101 8.38 -3.35 -10.93
C ALA A 101 7.63 -2.24 -10.20
N LEU A 102 7.81 -1.03 -10.68
CA LEU A 102 7.11 0.17 -10.23
C LEU A 102 6.49 0.88 -11.42
N GLU A 103 5.44 1.64 -11.15
CA GLU A 103 4.83 2.53 -12.13
C GLU A 103 4.92 3.97 -11.67
N GLY A 104 4.89 4.92 -12.60
CA GLY A 104 4.87 6.34 -12.29
C GLY A 104 5.72 7.17 -13.23
N THR A 105 5.54 8.49 -13.18
CA THR A 105 6.25 9.44 -14.03
C THR A 105 7.70 9.65 -13.60
N GLY A 106 8.04 9.34 -12.35
CA GLY A 106 9.40 9.44 -11.80
C GLY A 106 10.28 8.23 -12.09
N ILE A 107 9.77 7.22 -12.78
CA ILE A 107 10.53 6.03 -13.11
C ILE A 107 11.41 6.32 -14.32
N ARG A 108 12.72 6.11 -14.15
CA ARG A 108 13.66 6.23 -15.26
C ARG A 108 13.72 4.92 -16.02
N ARG A 109 13.46 5.01 -17.31
CA ARG A 109 13.71 3.92 -18.23
C ARG A 109 15.03 4.19 -18.93
N VAL A 110 15.93 3.27 -18.81
CA VAL A 110 17.21 3.33 -19.50
C VAL A 110 17.15 2.54 -20.78
#